data_91e13a7ad62078df8f44e3ba39783bfd
#
_entry.id   91e13a7ad62078df8f44e3ba39783bfd
#
_cell.length_a   1.000
_cell.length_b   1.000
_cell.length_c   1.000
_cell.angle_alpha   90.00
_cell.angle_beta   90.00
_cell.angle_gamma   90.00
#
_symmetry.space_group_name_H-M   'P 1'
#
loop_
_entity.id
_entity.type
_entity.pdbx_description
1 polymer ?
#
loop_
_entity_poly.entity_id
_entity_poly.type
_entity_poly.pdbx_seq_one_letter_code
_entity_poly.pdbx_strand_id
1 'polypeptide(L)'
;MEEGSVFCDECGTKFGESSPQSNVNYQNNSGEDPFKKYGINMISGEKVIRSSQIHVGCLYLPLILMGIGFLLGLINIFVAIFSGFFYPTDILAIFNIFFIVGLIWFIIRYSGYRNNDLILTNKRVFGKCGLISTTQMQSPLKRIDSVSFSNGLIGKIIGYGTVEIATSSSHFKFRFIKDGQTLYNDIFNQLEISEKEKIEENAKAIAEAINNN
;
A
#
# COMPACT_ATOMS: atom_id res chain seq x y z
N MET A 1 -46.89 5.94 31.48
CA MET A 1 -45.64 5.20 31.78
C MET A 1 -45.78 3.87 31.07
N GLU A 2 -45.30 3.78 29.81
CA GLU A 2 -45.15 2.51 29.12
C GLU A 2 -43.68 2.14 29.12
N GLU A 3 -43.37 1.18 29.97
CA GLU A 3 -42.06 0.53 30.06
C GLU A 3 -41.87 -0.31 28.78
N GLY A 4 -40.82 -0.07 28.01
CA GLY A 4 -40.28 -1.08 27.15
C GLY A 4 -40.01 -0.77 25.69
N SER A 5 -39.92 0.48 25.23
CA SER A 5 -39.41 0.70 23.88
C SER A 5 -37.87 0.67 23.89
N VAL A 6 -37.32 -0.41 23.35
CA VAL A 6 -35.87 -0.64 23.20
C VAL A 6 -35.30 0.19 22.03
N PHE A 7 -36.14 0.93 21.32
CA PHE A 7 -35.78 1.73 20.15
C PHE A 7 -36.19 3.20 20.34
N CYS A 8 -35.39 4.12 19.78
CA CYS A 8 -35.74 5.54 19.71
C CYS A 8 -36.84 5.75 18.65
N ASP A 9 -37.97 6.34 19.04
CA ASP A 9 -39.13 6.56 18.16
C ASP A 9 -38.86 7.56 17.02
N GLU A 10 -37.85 8.42 17.16
CA GLU A 10 -37.50 9.39 16.13
C GLU A 10 -36.46 8.90 15.12
N CYS A 11 -35.52 8.02 15.49
CA CYS A 11 -34.43 7.59 14.59
C CYS A 11 -34.30 6.07 14.47
N GLY A 12 -35.11 5.26 15.19
CA GLY A 12 -35.12 3.80 15.12
C GLY A 12 -33.88 3.10 15.68
N THR A 13 -32.99 3.81 16.34
CA THR A 13 -31.77 3.22 16.95
C THR A 13 -32.08 2.54 18.27
N LYS A 14 -31.54 1.33 18.46
CA LYS A 14 -31.72 0.51 19.64
C LYS A 14 -30.88 1.07 20.81
N PHE A 15 -31.51 1.35 21.96
CA PHE A 15 -30.80 1.70 23.18
C PHE A 15 -30.12 0.46 23.76
N GLY A 16 -28.79 0.54 23.92
CA GLY A 16 -28.04 -0.51 24.62
C GLY A 16 -27.19 -1.46 23.77
N GLU A 17 -27.19 -1.36 22.46
CA GLU A 17 -26.12 -1.95 21.67
C GLU A 17 -24.97 -0.97 21.62
N SER A 18 -23.88 -1.31 22.35
CA SER A 18 -22.57 -0.74 22.10
C SER A 18 -22.34 -0.81 20.59
N SER A 19 -22.06 0.35 19.97
CA SER A 19 -21.67 0.44 18.55
C SER A 19 -20.78 -0.76 18.21
N PRO A 20 -20.95 -1.41 17.03
CA PRO A 20 -20.08 -2.50 16.67
C PRO A 20 -18.65 -1.96 16.74
N GLN A 21 -17.92 -2.38 17.77
CA GLN A 21 -16.47 -2.26 17.77
C GLN A 21 -16.06 -3.04 16.53
N SER A 22 -15.76 -2.31 15.45
CA SER A 22 -15.08 -2.88 14.32
C SER A 22 -13.85 -3.57 14.91
N ASN A 23 -13.85 -4.91 14.90
CA ASN A 23 -12.68 -5.70 15.23
C ASN A 23 -11.62 -5.39 14.18
N VAL A 24 -10.96 -4.26 14.36
CA VAL A 24 -9.74 -3.93 13.65
C VAL A 24 -8.71 -4.89 14.21
N ASN A 25 -8.46 -5.94 13.47
CA ASN A 25 -7.46 -6.93 13.78
C ASN A 25 -6.10 -6.22 13.74
N TYR A 26 -5.63 -5.75 14.89
CA TYR A 26 -4.29 -5.21 15.06
C TYR A 26 -3.31 -6.35 14.79
N GLN A 27 -2.81 -6.46 13.57
CA GLN A 27 -1.74 -7.39 13.26
C GLN A 27 -0.45 -6.86 13.86
N ASN A 28 -0.22 -7.16 15.14
CA ASN A 28 1.11 -7.13 15.75
C ASN A 28 1.95 -8.26 15.13
N ASN A 29 2.34 -8.10 13.87
CA ASN A 29 3.37 -8.93 13.28
C ASN A 29 4.72 -8.36 13.69
N SER A 30 5.41 -9.11 14.57
CA SER A 30 6.77 -8.94 15.04
C SER A 30 7.03 -7.65 15.85
N GLY A 31 7.56 -7.81 17.06
CA GLY A 31 7.88 -6.77 18.05
C GLY A 31 8.97 -5.76 17.65
N GLU A 32 9.19 -5.50 16.37
CA GLU A 32 10.03 -4.44 15.86
C GLU A 32 9.16 -3.26 15.41
N ASP A 33 9.48 -2.09 15.91
CA ASP A 33 8.87 -0.83 15.49
C ASP A 33 9.14 -0.62 13.98
N PRO A 34 8.10 -0.66 13.11
CA PRO A 34 8.27 -0.54 11.67
C PRO A 34 8.82 0.83 11.25
N PHE A 35 8.76 1.84 12.12
CA PHE A 35 9.31 3.17 11.89
C PHE A 35 10.81 3.27 12.18
N LYS A 36 11.38 2.34 12.98
CA LYS A 36 12.80 2.33 13.32
C LYS A 36 13.69 2.31 12.08
N LYS A 37 13.29 1.59 11.04
CA LYS A 37 13.96 1.54 9.72
C LYS A 37 14.10 2.94 9.07
N TYR A 38 13.23 3.89 9.42
CA TYR A 38 13.18 5.23 8.81
C TYR A 38 13.71 6.32 9.75
N GLY A 39 14.17 5.96 10.96
CA GLY A 39 14.62 6.92 11.97
C GLY A 39 13.49 7.79 12.52
N ILE A 40 12.24 7.32 12.46
CA ILE A 40 11.06 8.04 12.91
C ILE A 40 10.57 7.42 14.21
N ASN A 41 10.23 8.27 15.18
CA ASN A 41 9.66 7.83 16.44
C ASN A 41 8.14 7.77 16.37
N MET A 42 7.56 6.79 17.05
CA MET A 42 6.11 6.72 17.25
C MET A 42 5.64 7.87 18.17
N ILE A 43 4.47 8.40 17.86
CA ILE A 43 3.82 9.42 18.71
C ILE A 43 3.19 8.70 19.92
N SER A 44 3.16 9.38 21.07
CA SER A 44 2.51 8.80 22.28
C SER A 44 1.08 8.32 21.97
N GLY A 45 0.79 7.07 22.31
CA GLY A 45 -0.49 6.42 22.03
C GLY A 45 -0.71 6.06 20.55
N GLU A 46 0.31 6.12 19.70
CA GLU A 46 0.24 5.64 18.31
C GLU A 46 0.32 4.12 18.28
N LYS A 47 -0.57 3.51 17.48
CA LYS A 47 -0.59 2.05 17.27
C LYS A 47 -0.56 1.78 15.77
N VAL A 48 0.30 0.85 15.36
CA VAL A 48 0.34 0.38 13.97
C VAL A 48 -0.84 -0.53 13.73
N ILE A 49 -1.65 -0.18 12.74
CA ILE A 49 -2.83 -0.97 12.32
C ILE A 49 -2.40 -1.95 11.25
N ARG A 50 -1.68 -1.45 10.25
CA ARG A 50 -1.20 -2.27 9.14
C ARG A 50 0.09 -1.70 8.56
N SER A 51 1.04 -2.60 8.30
CA SER A 51 2.20 -2.33 7.46
C SER A 51 2.01 -3.08 6.14
N SER A 52 2.00 -2.37 5.03
CA SER A 52 1.88 -3.00 3.72
C SER A 52 3.24 -3.40 3.19
N GLN A 53 3.22 -4.47 2.41
CA GLN A 53 4.39 -4.96 1.68
C GLN A 53 4.10 -4.93 0.18
N ILE A 54 5.14 -4.72 -0.60
CA ILE A 54 5.02 -4.81 -2.05
C ILE A 54 5.02 -6.27 -2.48
N HIS A 55 4.14 -6.60 -3.41
CA HIS A 55 4.05 -7.94 -3.95
C HIS A 55 5.21 -8.22 -4.91
N VAL A 56 5.87 -9.38 -4.75
CA VAL A 56 7.01 -9.84 -5.61
C VAL A 56 6.62 -9.96 -7.08
N GLY A 57 5.34 -10.05 -7.37
CA GLY A 57 4.80 -10.14 -8.74
C GLY A 57 5.22 -9.01 -9.68
N CYS A 58 5.65 -7.86 -9.13
CA CYS A 58 6.21 -6.78 -9.94
C CYS A 58 7.54 -7.16 -10.65
N LEU A 59 8.23 -8.20 -10.16
CA LEU A 59 9.51 -8.66 -10.68
C LEU A 59 9.36 -9.79 -11.72
N TYR A 60 8.19 -10.44 -11.83
CA TYR A 60 8.02 -11.60 -12.73
C TYR A 60 8.23 -11.25 -14.19
N LEU A 61 7.67 -10.14 -14.64
CA LEU A 61 7.74 -9.74 -16.05
C LEU A 61 9.18 -9.48 -16.53
N PRO A 62 10.01 -8.68 -15.84
CA PRO A 62 11.41 -8.51 -16.22
C PRO A 62 12.24 -9.79 -16.05
N LEU A 63 11.93 -10.63 -15.06
CA LEU A 63 12.59 -11.94 -14.88
C LEU A 63 12.32 -12.88 -16.05
N ILE A 64 11.08 -12.95 -16.53
CA ILE A 64 10.70 -13.76 -17.69
C ILE A 64 11.44 -13.26 -18.93
N LEU A 65 11.48 -11.94 -19.16
CA LEU A 65 12.18 -11.37 -20.32
C LEU A 65 13.69 -11.69 -20.29
N MET A 66 14.31 -11.54 -19.13
CA MET A 66 15.71 -11.87 -18.90
C MET A 66 15.98 -13.38 -19.10
N GLY A 67 15.07 -14.23 -18.59
CA GLY A 67 15.16 -15.69 -18.74
C GLY A 67 15.05 -16.14 -20.21
N ILE A 68 14.17 -15.55 -20.99
CA ILE A 68 14.05 -15.82 -22.43
C ILE A 68 15.36 -15.44 -23.14
N GLY A 69 15.90 -14.24 -22.90
CA GLY A 69 17.16 -13.83 -23.48
C GLY A 69 18.33 -14.76 -23.15
N PHE A 70 18.41 -15.19 -21.88
CA PHE A 70 19.41 -16.15 -21.42
C PHE A 70 19.27 -17.52 -22.09
N LEU A 71 18.05 -18.05 -22.15
CA LEU A 71 17.78 -19.36 -22.79
C LEU A 71 18.14 -19.36 -24.28
N LEU A 72 17.76 -18.30 -25.01
CA LEU A 72 18.09 -18.14 -26.42
C LEU A 72 19.61 -18.04 -26.62
N GLY A 73 20.33 -17.38 -25.70
CA GLY A 73 21.78 -17.33 -25.70
C GLY A 73 22.42 -18.70 -25.53
N LEU A 74 21.92 -19.54 -24.59
CA LEU A 74 22.39 -20.90 -24.40
C LEU A 74 22.15 -21.81 -25.61
N ILE A 75 20.97 -21.73 -26.22
CA ILE A 75 20.64 -22.48 -27.44
C ILE A 75 21.62 -22.11 -28.56
N ASN A 76 21.94 -20.84 -28.71
CA ASN A 76 22.89 -20.36 -29.70
C ASN A 76 24.30 -20.92 -29.50
N ILE A 77 24.80 -20.93 -28.27
CA ILE A 77 26.09 -21.52 -27.92
C ILE A 77 26.09 -23.04 -28.20
N PHE A 78 25.01 -23.72 -27.85
CA PHE A 78 24.88 -25.16 -28.10
C PHE A 78 24.93 -25.51 -29.59
N VAL A 79 24.17 -24.76 -30.42
CA VAL A 79 24.17 -24.96 -31.89
C VAL A 79 25.54 -24.65 -32.47
N ALA A 80 26.23 -23.61 -32.04
CA ALA A 80 27.56 -23.26 -32.52
C ALA A 80 28.58 -24.38 -32.25
N ILE A 81 28.51 -25.02 -31.06
CA ILE A 81 29.41 -26.15 -30.68
C ILE A 81 29.15 -27.41 -31.52
N PHE A 82 27.87 -27.75 -31.71
CA PHE A 82 27.51 -29.03 -32.32
C PHE A 82 27.46 -28.99 -33.87
N SER A 83 27.06 -27.87 -34.46
CA SER A 83 26.94 -27.76 -35.93
C SER A 83 28.16 -27.15 -36.60
N GLY A 84 29.10 -26.59 -35.85
CA GLY A 84 30.21 -25.80 -36.38
C GLY A 84 29.75 -24.55 -37.13
N PHE A 85 28.47 -24.24 -37.09
CA PHE A 85 27.86 -23.10 -37.77
C PHE A 85 27.69 -21.94 -36.80
N PHE A 86 28.47 -20.90 -37.01
CA PHE A 86 28.28 -19.65 -36.24
C PHE A 86 27.19 -18.81 -36.91
N TYR A 87 26.16 -18.46 -36.15
CA TYR A 87 25.19 -17.46 -36.61
C TYR A 87 25.88 -16.13 -36.85
N PRO A 88 25.39 -15.32 -37.82
CA PRO A 88 25.86 -13.97 -38.02
C PRO A 88 25.88 -13.21 -36.67
N THR A 89 26.93 -12.39 -36.50
CA THR A 89 27.12 -11.59 -35.27
C THR A 89 25.92 -10.73 -34.91
N ASP A 90 25.15 -10.32 -35.93
CA ASP A 90 23.94 -9.50 -35.78
C ASP A 90 22.81 -10.21 -35.00
N ILE A 91 22.61 -11.52 -35.23
CA ILE A 91 21.59 -12.32 -34.54
C ILE A 91 21.98 -12.53 -33.08
N LEU A 92 23.26 -12.77 -32.81
CA LEU A 92 23.78 -12.87 -31.43
C LEU A 92 23.64 -11.54 -30.70
N ALA A 93 23.83 -10.43 -31.36
CA ALA A 93 23.65 -9.09 -30.79
C ALA A 93 22.19 -8.86 -30.35
N ILE A 94 21.21 -9.28 -31.17
CA ILE A 94 19.78 -9.16 -30.83
C ILE A 94 19.43 -9.90 -29.50
N PHE A 95 19.92 -11.12 -29.33
CA PHE A 95 19.65 -11.88 -28.08
C PHE A 95 20.28 -11.25 -26.86
N ASN A 96 21.50 -10.70 -27.00
CA ASN A 96 22.14 -9.94 -25.92
C ASN A 96 21.37 -8.67 -25.58
N ILE A 97 20.77 -7.99 -26.54
CA ILE A 97 19.93 -6.81 -26.31
C ILE A 97 18.73 -7.16 -25.45
N PHE A 98 18.01 -8.25 -25.70
CA PHE A 98 16.89 -8.68 -24.87
C PHE A 98 17.30 -8.96 -23.41
N PHE A 99 18.45 -9.60 -23.22
CA PHE A 99 19.00 -9.86 -21.89
C PHE A 99 19.35 -8.55 -21.17
N ILE A 100 20.05 -7.64 -21.84
CA ILE A 100 20.46 -6.35 -21.25
C ILE A 100 19.24 -5.48 -20.92
N VAL A 101 18.26 -5.40 -21.81
CA VAL A 101 17.00 -4.65 -21.57
C VAL A 101 16.24 -5.27 -20.40
N GLY A 102 16.13 -6.59 -20.34
CA GLY A 102 15.53 -7.31 -19.23
C GLY A 102 16.24 -7.03 -17.90
N LEU A 103 17.57 -7.02 -17.91
CA LEU A 103 18.40 -6.75 -16.72
C LEU A 103 18.21 -5.30 -16.23
N ILE A 104 18.28 -4.32 -17.12
CA ILE A 104 18.05 -2.91 -16.77
C ILE A 104 16.65 -2.74 -16.18
N TRP A 105 15.65 -3.32 -16.84
CA TRP A 105 14.25 -3.26 -16.36
C TRP A 105 14.09 -3.94 -15.01
N PHE A 106 14.75 -5.09 -14.79
CA PHE A 106 14.77 -5.77 -13.50
C PHE A 106 15.37 -4.91 -12.39
N ILE A 107 16.51 -4.25 -12.64
CA ILE A 107 17.17 -3.36 -11.66
C ILE A 107 16.24 -2.21 -11.28
N ILE A 108 15.59 -1.56 -12.25
CA ILE A 108 14.62 -0.49 -12.01
C ILE A 108 13.44 -0.99 -11.15
N ARG A 109 12.88 -2.14 -11.49
CA ARG A 109 11.74 -2.72 -10.73
C ARG A 109 12.14 -3.18 -9.34
N TYR A 110 13.32 -3.77 -9.20
CA TYR A 110 13.86 -4.20 -7.91
C TYR A 110 14.11 -3.02 -6.96
N SER A 111 14.63 -1.91 -7.49
CA SER A 111 14.76 -0.66 -6.73
C SER A 111 13.40 -0.17 -6.22
N GLY A 112 12.37 -0.18 -7.07
CA GLY A 112 11.00 0.15 -6.67
C GLY A 112 10.44 -0.82 -5.61
N TYR A 113 10.70 -2.10 -5.73
CA TYR A 113 10.28 -3.11 -4.77
C TYR A 113 10.86 -2.86 -3.37
N ARG A 114 12.13 -2.44 -3.27
CA ARG A 114 12.78 -2.17 -1.99
C ARG A 114 12.43 -0.84 -1.35
N ASN A 115 11.99 0.13 -2.14
CA ASN A 115 11.85 1.52 -1.71
C ASN A 115 10.40 1.96 -1.49
N ASN A 116 9.42 1.07 -1.67
CA ASN A 116 8.03 1.41 -1.43
C ASN A 116 7.53 0.71 -0.16
N ASP A 117 7.07 1.48 0.79
CA ASP A 117 6.45 1.01 2.03
C ASP A 117 5.28 1.93 2.36
N LEU A 118 4.21 1.36 2.93
CA LEU A 118 3.05 2.11 3.39
C LEU A 118 2.61 1.56 4.74
N ILE A 119 2.60 2.41 5.76
CA ILE A 119 2.26 2.06 7.13
C ILE A 119 1.07 2.90 7.56
N LEU A 120 0.02 2.22 7.98
CA LEU A 120 -1.17 2.83 8.56
C LEU A 120 -1.11 2.73 10.07
N THR A 121 -1.34 3.85 10.74
CA THR A 121 -1.52 3.92 12.19
C THR A 121 -2.87 4.52 12.52
N ASN A 122 -3.23 4.53 13.80
CA ASN A 122 -4.44 5.19 14.30
C ASN A 122 -4.35 6.74 14.28
N LYS A 123 -3.19 7.33 13.96
CA LYS A 123 -3.00 8.79 13.94
C LYS A 123 -2.58 9.36 12.60
N ARG A 124 -1.79 8.59 11.84
CA ARG A 124 -1.22 9.05 10.55
C ARG A 124 -1.04 7.90 9.58
N VAL A 125 -0.88 8.26 8.32
CA VAL A 125 -0.36 7.37 7.28
C VAL A 125 1.08 7.80 6.98
N PHE A 126 1.98 6.82 7.02
CA PHE A 126 3.36 6.99 6.59
C PHE A 126 3.54 6.19 5.29
N GLY A 127 4.14 6.83 4.30
CA GLY A 127 4.47 6.18 3.05
C GLY A 127 5.84 6.58 2.54
N LYS A 128 6.56 5.63 1.99
CA LYS A 128 7.79 5.86 1.24
C LYS A 128 7.58 5.28 -0.16
N CYS A 129 7.82 6.08 -1.17
CA CYS A 129 7.70 5.65 -2.56
C CYS A 129 8.80 6.26 -3.42
N GLY A 130 9.15 5.56 -4.51
CA GLY A 130 10.12 6.01 -5.48
C GLY A 130 10.98 4.89 -6.03
N LEU A 131 11.55 5.12 -7.22
CA LEU A 131 12.43 4.17 -7.88
C LEU A 131 13.90 4.50 -7.60
N ILE A 132 14.35 5.65 -8.05
CA ILE A 132 15.73 6.16 -7.90
C ILE A 132 15.74 7.25 -6.82
N SER A 133 14.86 8.23 -6.93
CA SER A 133 14.60 9.21 -5.88
C SER A 133 13.43 8.75 -5.03
N THR A 134 13.60 8.78 -3.71
CA THR A 134 12.55 8.34 -2.77
C THR A 134 11.91 9.54 -2.12
N THR A 135 10.59 9.59 -2.17
CA THR A 135 9.78 10.58 -1.46
C THR A 135 9.16 9.91 -0.25
N GLN A 136 9.26 10.55 0.90
CA GLN A 136 8.58 10.15 2.12
C GLN A 136 7.36 11.04 2.35
N MET A 137 6.25 10.42 2.71
CA MET A 137 5.02 11.08 3.08
C MET A 137 4.70 10.75 4.54
N GLN A 138 4.35 11.76 5.31
CA GLN A 138 3.70 11.60 6.61
C GLN A 138 2.48 12.50 6.62
N SER A 139 1.30 11.93 6.66
CA SER A 139 0.06 12.70 6.71
C SER A 139 -0.79 12.25 7.89
N PRO A 140 -1.18 13.14 8.81
CA PRO A 140 -2.22 12.85 9.78
C PRO A 140 -3.51 12.44 9.05
N LEU A 141 -4.26 11.50 9.62
CA LEU A 141 -5.53 11.03 9.04
C LEU A 141 -6.48 12.19 8.75
N LYS A 142 -6.53 13.18 9.62
CA LYS A 142 -7.37 14.40 9.49
C LYS A 142 -7.05 15.27 8.25
N ARG A 143 -5.95 15.02 7.54
CA ARG A 143 -5.52 15.77 6.33
C ARG A 143 -5.59 14.95 5.04
N ILE A 144 -6.11 13.75 5.10
CA ILE A 144 -6.32 12.91 3.93
C ILE A 144 -7.71 13.23 3.38
N ASP A 145 -7.75 13.70 2.14
CA ASP A 145 -9.00 14.11 1.49
C ASP A 145 -9.68 12.91 0.82
N SER A 146 -8.90 12.03 0.21
CA SER A 146 -9.45 10.83 -0.40
C SER A 146 -8.42 9.69 -0.51
N VAL A 147 -8.95 8.48 -0.53
CA VAL A 147 -8.18 7.27 -0.79
C VAL A 147 -8.88 6.51 -1.90
N SER A 148 -8.12 6.01 -2.85
CA SER A 148 -8.63 5.16 -3.91
C SER A 148 -7.80 3.90 -4.08
N PHE A 149 -8.45 2.83 -4.51
CA PHE A 149 -7.82 1.56 -4.82
C PHE A 149 -8.12 1.16 -6.25
N SER A 150 -7.11 0.73 -6.98
CA SER A 150 -7.25 0.20 -8.33
C SER A 150 -6.38 -1.03 -8.54
N ASN A 151 -6.91 -2.02 -9.23
CA ASN A 151 -6.16 -3.19 -9.65
C ASN A 151 -6.41 -3.46 -11.14
N GLY A 152 -5.34 -3.69 -11.88
CA GLY A 152 -5.41 -4.16 -13.27
C GLY A 152 -5.72 -5.67 -13.34
N LEU A 153 -5.94 -6.19 -14.54
CA LEU A 153 -6.22 -7.61 -14.78
C LEU A 153 -5.15 -8.52 -14.15
N ILE A 154 -3.87 -8.21 -14.36
CA ILE A 154 -2.74 -8.96 -13.80
C ILE A 154 -2.72 -8.83 -12.27
N GLY A 155 -3.01 -7.65 -11.73
CA GLY A 155 -3.09 -7.42 -10.28
C GLY A 155 -4.19 -8.23 -9.60
N LYS A 156 -5.34 -8.43 -10.26
CA LYS A 156 -6.42 -9.29 -9.76
C LYS A 156 -6.00 -10.76 -9.67
N ILE A 157 -5.27 -11.25 -10.66
CA ILE A 157 -4.82 -12.65 -10.71
C ILE A 157 -3.72 -12.92 -9.69
N ILE A 158 -2.77 -11.99 -9.55
CA ILE A 158 -1.58 -12.16 -8.71
C ILE A 158 -1.80 -11.67 -7.27
N GLY A 159 -2.85 -10.86 -7.01
CA GLY A 159 -3.19 -10.37 -5.67
C GLY A 159 -2.48 -9.07 -5.28
N TYR A 160 -2.21 -8.16 -6.23
CA TYR A 160 -1.67 -6.84 -5.94
C TYR A 160 -2.51 -5.72 -6.55
N GLY A 161 -2.39 -4.53 -5.97
CA GLY A 161 -3.07 -3.33 -6.49
C GLY A 161 -2.26 -2.06 -6.28
N THR A 162 -2.90 -0.96 -6.63
CA THR A 162 -2.36 0.39 -6.42
C THR A 162 -3.29 1.11 -5.45
N VAL A 163 -2.73 1.63 -4.37
CA VAL A 163 -3.41 2.53 -3.44
C VAL A 163 -2.94 3.95 -3.72
N GLU A 164 -3.86 4.86 -3.91
CA GLU A 164 -3.59 6.27 -4.12
C GLU A 164 -4.21 7.08 -2.98
N ILE A 165 -3.40 7.92 -2.36
CA ILE A 165 -3.78 8.77 -1.23
C ILE A 165 -3.62 10.21 -1.69
N ALA A 166 -4.72 10.96 -1.64
CA ALA A 166 -4.74 12.37 -1.95
C ALA A 166 -4.87 13.19 -0.66
N THR A 167 -4.07 14.25 -0.61
CA THR A 167 -4.14 15.30 0.38
C THR A 167 -4.33 16.63 -0.35
N SER A 168 -4.76 17.68 0.32
CA SER A 168 -5.00 19.00 -0.29
C SER A 168 -3.81 19.57 -1.07
N SER A 169 -2.59 19.09 -0.83
CA SER A 169 -1.38 19.59 -1.47
C SER A 169 -0.70 18.61 -2.41
N SER A 170 -1.00 17.31 -2.32
CA SER A 170 -0.23 16.29 -3.03
C SER A 170 -1.00 14.98 -3.22
N HIS A 171 -0.63 14.26 -4.26
CA HIS A 171 -1.12 12.92 -4.56
C HIS A 171 0.02 11.91 -4.47
N PHE A 172 -0.18 10.85 -3.70
CA PHE A 172 0.79 9.78 -3.49
C PHE A 172 0.24 8.48 -4.01
N LYS A 173 1.01 7.80 -4.87
CA LYS A 173 0.60 6.58 -5.53
C LYS A 173 1.53 5.43 -5.18
N PHE A 174 1.02 4.47 -4.44
CA PHE A 174 1.71 3.27 -3.99
C PHE A 174 1.31 2.09 -4.85
N ARG A 175 2.23 1.62 -5.69
CA ARG A 175 2.00 0.55 -6.66
C ARG A 175 2.45 -0.80 -6.13
N PHE A 176 1.80 -1.87 -6.63
CA PHE A 176 2.14 -3.27 -6.30
C PHE A 176 1.96 -3.63 -4.83
N ILE A 177 1.06 -2.95 -4.14
CA ILE A 177 0.73 -3.27 -2.75
C ILE A 177 0.05 -4.63 -2.68
N LYS A 178 0.60 -5.52 -1.86
CA LYS A 178 -0.02 -6.78 -1.50
C LYS A 178 -1.26 -6.51 -0.65
N ASP A 179 -2.36 -7.22 -0.93
CA ASP A 179 -3.63 -7.06 -0.21
C ASP A 179 -4.14 -5.61 -0.15
N GLY A 180 -3.92 -4.87 -1.27
CA GLY A 180 -4.22 -3.43 -1.34
C GLY A 180 -5.68 -3.08 -1.08
N GLN A 181 -6.64 -3.98 -1.39
CA GLN A 181 -8.06 -3.80 -1.07
C GLN A 181 -8.29 -3.78 0.45
N THR A 182 -7.65 -4.67 1.18
CA THR A 182 -7.77 -4.71 2.65
C THR A 182 -7.16 -3.47 3.29
N LEU A 183 -5.99 -3.05 2.79
CA LEU A 183 -5.36 -1.81 3.24
C LEU A 183 -6.23 -0.58 2.96
N TYR A 184 -6.85 -0.51 1.77
CA TYR A 184 -7.80 0.54 1.42
C TYR A 184 -8.95 0.60 2.42
N ASN A 185 -9.57 -0.56 2.72
CA ASN A 185 -10.66 -0.64 3.69
C ASN A 185 -10.22 -0.21 5.09
N ASP A 186 -9.03 -0.62 5.53
CA ASP A 186 -8.49 -0.22 6.83
C ASP A 186 -8.23 1.29 6.90
N ILE A 187 -7.68 1.89 5.84
CA ILE A 187 -7.49 3.35 5.79
C ILE A 187 -8.85 4.05 5.83
N PHE A 188 -9.81 3.60 5.04
CA PHE A 188 -11.15 4.19 4.98
C PHE A 188 -11.83 4.15 6.35
N ASN A 189 -11.78 3.01 7.04
CA ASN A 189 -12.32 2.84 8.39
C ASN A 189 -11.64 3.80 9.40
N GLN A 190 -10.32 3.98 9.30
CA GLN A 190 -9.60 4.90 10.18
C GLN A 190 -9.93 6.37 9.89
N LEU A 191 -10.18 6.73 8.65
CA LEU A 191 -10.65 8.07 8.28
C LEU A 191 -12.03 8.33 8.91
N GLU A 192 -12.96 7.39 8.80
CA GLU A 192 -14.29 7.50 9.38
C GLU A 192 -14.24 7.64 10.91
N ILE A 193 -13.40 6.86 11.59
CA ILE A 193 -13.19 6.97 13.04
C ILE A 193 -12.63 8.35 13.40
N SER A 194 -11.61 8.82 12.67
CA SER A 194 -10.98 10.12 12.93
C SER A 194 -11.92 11.31 12.68
N GLU A 195 -12.86 11.18 11.75
CA GLU A 195 -13.88 12.19 11.48
C GLU A 195 -14.93 12.22 12.58
N LYS A 196 -15.40 11.07 13.06
CA LYS A 196 -16.32 10.98 14.21
C LYS A 196 -15.70 11.57 15.47
N GLU A 197 -14.45 11.25 15.78
CA GLU A 197 -13.72 11.85 16.91
C GLU A 197 -13.63 13.37 16.82
N LYS A 198 -13.39 13.91 15.62
CA LYS A 198 -13.34 15.36 15.39
C LYS A 198 -14.70 16.02 15.61
N ILE A 199 -15.78 15.41 15.15
CA ILE A 199 -17.15 15.91 15.34
C ILE A 199 -17.49 15.93 16.84
N GLU A 200 -17.14 14.87 17.55
CA GLU A 200 -17.40 14.74 18.99
C GLU A 200 -16.59 15.76 19.82
N GLU A 201 -15.30 15.95 19.46
CA GLU A 201 -14.44 16.97 20.05
C GLU A 201 -15.01 18.38 19.87
N ASN A 202 -15.46 18.70 18.66
CA ASN A 202 -16.09 19.99 18.36
C ASN A 202 -17.40 20.17 19.11
N ALA A 203 -18.24 19.13 19.21
CA ALA A 203 -19.50 19.20 19.96
C ALA A 203 -19.26 19.45 21.46
N LYS A 204 -18.25 18.80 22.05
CA LYS A 204 -17.85 19.06 23.45
C LYS A 204 -17.37 20.48 23.66
N ALA A 205 -16.51 20.98 22.77
CA ALA A 205 -16.00 22.36 22.84
C ALA A 205 -17.13 23.40 22.77
N ILE A 206 -18.12 23.17 21.92
CA ILE A 206 -19.31 24.05 21.81
C ILE A 206 -20.15 23.99 23.10
N ALA A 207 -20.37 22.79 23.65
CA ALA A 207 -21.14 22.63 24.88
C ALA A 207 -20.45 23.32 26.08
N GLU A 208 -19.13 23.22 26.20
CA GLU A 208 -18.35 23.92 27.21
C GLU A 208 -18.42 25.46 27.06
N ALA A 209 -18.35 25.95 25.81
CA ALA A 209 -18.45 27.37 25.53
C ALA A 209 -19.85 27.94 25.89
N ILE A 210 -20.91 27.17 25.71
CA ILE A 210 -22.28 27.56 26.11
C ILE A 210 -22.45 27.57 27.62
N ASN A 211 -21.87 26.61 28.34
CA ASN A 211 -21.99 26.53 29.81
C ASN A 211 -21.16 27.59 30.54
N ASN A 212 -20.15 28.17 29.91
CA ASN A 212 -19.28 29.18 30.51
C ASN A 212 -19.75 30.64 30.24
N ASN A 213 -20.87 30.84 29.54
CA ASN A 213 -21.55 32.12 29.34
C ASN A 213 -22.84 32.23 30.14
#